data_4500941a737daec4dab4310f45df0dc4
#
_entry.id   4500941a737daec4dab4310f45df0dc4
#
_cell.length_a   1.000
_cell.length_b   1.000
_cell.length_c   1.000
_cell.angle_alpha   90.00
_cell.angle_beta   90.00
_cell.angle_gamma   90.00
#
_symmetry.space_group_name_H-M   'P 1'
#
loop_
_entity.id
_entity.type
_entity.pdbx_description
1 polymer ?
#
loop_
_entity_poly.entity_id
_entity_poly.type
_entity_poly.pdbx_seq_one_letter_code
_entity_poly.pdbx_strand_id
1 'polypeptide(L)'
;LVDSMPDIVHAVDSMVHELSLPIPDVYKVREWVGDGVRRLVERALTGAQDGKPDVALYQRGLEAFRHAYAAHIAVDTRVYPGVREVLEQLQHAGIHMACITNKSAEFTEPLLNALNLHNYFGMVLSGDSLAQRKPDAMPLLHAAHHFKLAPLQACMVGDSRNDLVAARAAGFRAIGVRYGYGGGLADLKPDAMLDSLTELPPLLEKWGAGLTGVSGRQNHHTQG
;
A
#
# COMPACT_ATOMS: atom_id res chain seq x y z
N LEU A 1 2.03 1.06 4.88
CA LEU A 1 2.66 2.38 4.98
C LEU A 1 1.76 3.38 5.71
N VAL A 2 0.48 3.47 5.36
CA VAL A 2 -0.46 4.47 5.85
C VAL A 2 -1.80 3.86 6.22
N ASP A 3 -2.46 4.42 7.23
CA ASP A 3 -3.87 4.19 7.51
C ASP A 3 -4.71 5.22 6.74
N SER A 4 -5.22 4.82 5.58
CA SER A 4 -6.08 5.67 4.74
C SER A 4 -7.57 5.34 4.90
N MET A 5 -7.92 4.45 5.82
CA MET A 5 -9.30 4.02 6.02
C MET A 5 -10.23 5.18 6.40
N PRO A 6 -9.87 6.12 7.28
CA PRO A 6 -10.77 7.22 7.63
C PRO A 6 -11.21 8.04 6.41
N ASP A 7 -10.28 8.42 5.53
CA ASP A 7 -10.59 9.19 4.32
C ASP A 7 -11.38 8.38 3.29
N ILE A 8 -11.14 7.05 3.20
CA ILE A 8 -11.91 6.16 2.34
C ILE A 8 -13.36 6.04 2.84
N VAL A 9 -13.56 5.86 4.15
CA VAL A 9 -14.90 5.79 4.76
C VAL A 9 -15.63 7.10 4.52
N HIS A 10 -14.99 8.24 4.77
CA HIS A 10 -15.57 9.56 4.49
C HIS A 10 -16.04 9.69 3.03
N ALA A 11 -15.25 9.22 2.07
CA ALA A 11 -15.61 9.29 0.66
C ALA A 11 -16.77 8.34 0.31
N VAL A 12 -16.83 7.15 0.92
CA VAL A 12 -17.97 6.22 0.75
C VAL A 12 -19.24 6.84 1.34
N ASP A 13 -19.18 7.40 2.55
CA ASP A 13 -20.32 8.02 3.23
C ASP A 13 -20.85 9.22 2.41
N SER A 14 -19.95 10.06 1.91
CA SER A 14 -20.31 11.19 1.05
C SER A 14 -21.00 10.73 -0.23
N MET A 15 -20.47 9.70 -0.88
CA MET A 15 -21.05 9.12 -2.10
C MET A 15 -22.46 8.58 -1.86
N VAL A 16 -22.66 7.75 -0.84
CA VAL A 16 -23.97 7.14 -0.57
C VAL A 16 -25.00 8.17 -0.10
N HIS A 17 -24.55 9.19 0.65
CA HIS A 17 -25.40 10.32 1.05
C HIS A 17 -25.88 11.12 -0.18
N GLU A 18 -25.00 11.46 -1.11
CA GLU A 18 -25.34 12.18 -2.34
C GLU A 18 -26.35 11.39 -3.18
N LEU A 19 -26.23 10.05 -3.19
CA LEU A 19 -27.14 9.16 -3.92
C LEU A 19 -28.40 8.79 -3.14
N SER A 20 -28.59 9.31 -1.93
CA SER A 20 -29.71 8.96 -1.03
C SER A 20 -29.79 7.47 -0.73
N LEU A 21 -28.63 6.81 -0.56
CA LEU A 21 -28.50 5.42 -0.19
C LEU A 21 -28.14 5.27 1.31
N PRO A 22 -28.40 4.10 1.91
CA PRO A 22 -28.00 3.83 3.30
C PRO A 22 -26.49 3.89 3.49
N ILE A 23 -26.04 4.50 4.59
CA ILE A 23 -24.63 4.51 4.99
C ILE A 23 -24.22 3.10 5.41
N PRO A 24 -23.18 2.52 4.80
CA PRO A 24 -22.71 1.18 5.16
C PRO A 24 -21.98 1.22 6.52
N ASP A 25 -21.98 0.07 7.20
CA ASP A 25 -21.15 -0.11 8.39
C ASP A 25 -19.64 0.02 8.02
N VAL A 26 -18.88 0.72 8.84
CA VAL A 26 -17.44 0.94 8.66
C VAL A 26 -16.64 -0.37 8.55
N TYR A 27 -17.05 -1.42 9.28
CA TYR A 27 -16.42 -2.74 9.20
C TYR A 27 -16.60 -3.36 7.81
N LYS A 28 -17.78 -3.19 7.19
CA LYS A 28 -18.03 -3.65 5.81
C LYS A 28 -17.18 -2.87 4.82
N VAL A 29 -17.07 -1.54 4.96
CA VAL A 29 -16.18 -0.74 4.09
C VAL A 29 -14.75 -1.26 4.16
N ARG A 30 -14.27 -1.57 5.36
CA ARG A 30 -12.93 -2.13 5.59
C ARG A 30 -12.71 -3.46 4.85
N GLU A 31 -13.69 -4.36 4.87
CA GLU A 31 -13.63 -5.64 4.14
C GLU A 31 -13.65 -5.46 2.61
N TRP A 32 -14.20 -4.36 2.12
CA TRP A 32 -14.33 -4.09 0.70
C TRP A 32 -13.07 -3.45 0.07
N VAL A 33 -12.18 -2.91 0.91
CA VAL A 33 -10.93 -2.26 0.45
C VAL A 33 -9.89 -3.31 0.03
N GLY A 34 -9.06 -2.96 -0.99
CA GLY A 34 -7.95 -3.78 -1.46
C GLY A 34 -8.02 -4.16 -2.94
N ASP A 35 -9.23 -4.20 -3.52
CA ASP A 35 -9.45 -4.57 -4.92
C ASP A 35 -9.61 -3.37 -5.88
N GLY A 36 -9.25 -2.18 -5.40
CA GLY A 36 -9.32 -0.91 -6.14
C GLY A 36 -10.69 -0.24 -6.07
N VAL A 37 -10.71 1.05 -6.45
CA VAL A 37 -11.88 1.93 -6.26
C VAL A 37 -13.15 1.44 -6.96
N ARG A 38 -13.02 0.83 -8.14
CA ARG A 38 -14.18 0.32 -8.88
C ARG A 38 -14.94 -0.72 -8.07
N ARG A 39 -14.22 -1.69 -7.50
CA ARG A 39 -14.83 -2.75 -6.69
C ARG A 39 -15.40 -2.21 -5.38
N LEU A 40 -14.70 -1.27 -4.75
CA LEU A 40 -15.20 -0.62 -3.54
C LEU A 40 -16.54 0.09 -3.80
N VAL A 41 -16.65 0.86 -4.88
CA VAL A 41 -17.89 1.55 -5.25
C VAL A 41 -19.01 0.57 -5.57
N GLU A 42 -18.77 -0.51 -6.35
CA GLU A 42 -19.76 -1.54 -6.63
C GLU A 42 -20.32 -2.16 -5.33
N ARG A 43 -19.44 -2.49 -4.40
CA ARG A 43 -19.79 -3.08 -3.09
C ARG A 43 -20.58 -2.09 -2.22
N ALA A 44 -20.14 -0.84 -2.17
CA ALA A 44 -20.80 0.19 -1.38
C ALA A 44 -22.21 0.51 -1.91
N LEU A 45 -22.40 0.55 -3.22
CA LEU A 45 -23.71 0.80 -3.84
C LEU A 45 -24.69 -0.36 -3.66
N THR A 46 -24.21 -1.57 -3.54
CA THR A 46 -25.06 -2.79 -3.44
C THR A 46 -25.14 -3.36 -2.03
N GLY A 47 -24.24 -2.96 -1.13
CA GLY A 47 -24.10 -3.55 0.19
C GLY A 47 -23.60 -5.00 0.18
N ALA A 48 -23.10 -5.51 -0.97
CA ALA A 48 -22.74 -6.90 -1.18
C ALA A 48 -21.34 -7.05 -1.78
N GLN A 49 -20.59 -8.10 -1.35
CA GLN A 49 -19.22 -8.37 -1.78
C GLN A 49 -19.09 -8.56 -3.30
N ASP A 50 -20.05 -9.23 -3.93
CA ASP A 50 -20.09 -9.51 -5.37
C ASP A 50 -21.22 -8.80 -6.10
N GLY A 51 -21.80 -7.78 -5.44
CA GLY A 51 -22.87 -6.98 -6.00
C GLY A 51 -22.43 -6.21 -7.24
N LYS A 52 -23.37 -6.05 -8.17
CA LYS A 52 -23.19 -5.26 -9.38
C LYS A 52 -24.37 -4.28 -9.50
N PRO A 53 -24.15 -2.99 -9.31
CA PRO A 53 -25.18 -1.99 -9.52
C PRO A 53 -25.49 -1.86 -11.03
N ASP A 54 -26.61 -1.24 -11.36
CA ASP A 54 -26.84 -0.83 -12.75
C ASP A 54 -25.79 0.20 -13.21
N VAL A 55 -25.62 0.31 -14.53
CA VAL A 55 -24.54 1.12 -15.12
C VAL A 55 -24.66 2.60 -14.76
N ALA A 56 -25.88 3.16 -14.75
CA ALA A 56 -26.09 4.58 -14.47
C ALA A 56 -25.81 4.90 -12.99
N LEU A 57 -26.27 4.06 -12.07
CA LEU A 57 -25.98 4.19 -10.64
C LEU A 57 -24.47 4.04 -10.38
N TYR A 58 -23.82 3.07 -11.02
CA TYR A 58 -22.39 2.88 -10.91
C TYR A 58 -21.59 4.09 -11.35
N GLN A 59 -21.92 4.68 -12.52
CA GLN A 59 -21.21 5.85 -13.02
C GLN A 59 -21.34 7.05 -12.08
N ARG A 60 -22.57 7.33 -11.61
CA ARG A 60 -22.83 8.39 -10.63
C ARG A 60 -22.08 8.15 -9.31
N GLY A 61 -22.11 6.92 -8.81
CA GLY A 61 -21.40 6.56 -7.58
C GLY A 61 -19.89 6.69 -7.72
N LEU A 62 -19.32 6.24 -8.84
CA LEU A 62 -17.89 6.36 -9.09
C LEU A 62 -17.44 7.82 -9.15
N GLU A 63 -18.23 8.69 -9.80
CA GLU A 63 -17.95 10.13 -9.88
C GLU A 63 -18.03 10.80 -8.50
N ALA A 64 -19.11 10.55 -7.75
CA ALA A 64 -19.29 11.08 -6.41
C ALA A 64 -18.16 10.64 -5.45
N PHE A 65 -17.81 9.33 -5.47
CA PHE A 65 -16.70 8.83 -4.68
C PHE A 65 -15.39 9.52 -5.06
N ARG A 66 -15.07 9.61 -6.35
CA ARG A 66 -13.82 10.22 -6.82
C ARG A 66 -13.72 11.67 -6.39
N HIS A 67 -14.80 12.42 -6.54
CA HIS A 67 -14.86 13.83 -6.12
C HIS A 67 -14.63 13.95 -4.60
N ALA A 68 -15.38 13.19 -3.80
CA ALA A 68 -15.25 13.22 -2.34
C ALA A 68 -13.85 12.79 -1.86
N TYR A 69 -13.30 11.72 -2.43
CA TYR A 69 -11.99 11.21 -2.03
C TYR A 69 -10.85 12.14 -2.45
N ALA A 70 -10.92 12.74 -3.64
CA ALA A 70 -9.93 13.72 -4.09
C ALA A 70 -9.92 14.98 -3.21
N ALA A 71 -11.10 15.43 -2.77
CA ALA A 71 -11.23 16.58 -1.88
C ALA A 71 -10.76 16.32 -0.44
N HIS A 72 -10.73 15.05 -0.03
CA HIS A 72 -10.41 14.65 1.36
C HIS A 72 -9.19 13.73 1.46
N ILE A 73 -8.34 13.70 0.42
CA ILE A 73 -7.17 12.84 0.43
C ILE A 73 -6.14 13.31 1.47
N ALA A 74 -5.66 12.41 2.31
CA ALA A 74 -4.69 12.70 3.37
C ALA A 74 -5.12 13.70 4.46
N VAL A 75 -6.43 13.91 4.66
CA VAL A 75 -6.94 14.75 5.76
C VAL A 75 -6.87 13.98 7.08
N ASP A 76 -7.43 12.78 7.11
CA ASP A 76 -7.41 11.90 8.28
C ASP A 76 -6.49 10.70 8.12
N THR A 77 -5.91 10.49 6.94
CA THR A 77 -4.87 9.49 6.70
C THR A 77 -3.63 9.78 7.56
N ARG A 78 -3.11 8.74 8.17
CA ARG A 78 -1.88 8.82 9.00
C ARG A 78 -0.86 7.80 8.55
N VAL A 79 0.41 8.19 8.60
CA VAL A 79 1.53 7.26 8.42
C VAL A 79 1.63 6.39 9.67
N TYR A 80 1.73 5.07 9.51
CA TYR A 80 1.91 4.19 10.67
C TYR A 80 3.21 4.50 11.41
N PRO A 81 3.23 4.29 12.74
CA PRO A 81 4.45 4.51 13.56
C PRO A 81 5.65 3.72 13.00
N GLY A 82 6.82 4.34 13.03
CA GLY A 82 8.08 3.74 12.59
C GLY A 82 8.28 3.65 11.06
N VAL A 83 7.27 4.00 10.26
CA VAL A 83 7.38 3.89 8.78
C VAL A 83 8.41 4.86 8.23
N ARG A 84 8.39 6.13 8.64
CA ARG A 84 9.32 7.14 8.11
C ARG A 84 10.76 6.78 8.45
N GLU A 85 11.00 6.43 9.70
CA GLU A 85 12.31 6.07 10.22
C GLU A 85 12.89 4.88 9.45
N VAL A 86 12.06 3.87 9.16
CA VAL A 86 12.49 2.71 8.37
C VAL A 86 12.76 3.08 6.92
N LEU A 87 11.89 3.87 6.28
CA LEU A 87 12.11 4.30 4.90
C LEU A 87 13.41 5.12 4.77
N GLU A 88 13.68 6.03 5.71
CA GLU A 88 14.93 6.80 5.78
C GLU A 88 16.13 5.87 5.96
N GLN A 89 16.07 4.92 6.88
CA GLN A 89 17.14 3.95 7.12
C GLN A 89 17.44 3.12 5.86
N LEU A 90 16.42 2.59 5.18
CA LEU A 90 16.58 1.82 3.96
C LEU A 90 17.15 2.66 2.81
N GLN A 91 16.69 3.91 2.68
CA GLN A 91 17.21 4.84 1.67
C GLN A 91 18.69 5.16 1.90
N HIS A 92 19.10 5.45 3.14
CA HIS A 92 20.51 5.70 3.50
C HIS A 92 21.38 4.47 3.28
N ALA A 93 20.82 3.27 3.42
CA ALA A 93 21.52 2.01 3.14
C ALA A 93 21.59 1.69 1.63
N GLY A 94 21.03 2.54 0.77
CA GLY A 94 21.02 2.32 -0.68
C GLY A 94 20.07 1.21 -1.15
N ILE A 95 19.10 0.82 -0.31
CA ILE A 95 18.10 -0.18 -0.68
C ILE A 95 17.10 0.45 -1.65
N HIS A 96 16.93 -0.16 -2.81
CA HIS A 96 15.92 0.27 -3.76
C HIS A 96 14.52 -0.03 -3.25
N MET A 97 13.66 0.98 -3.25
CA MET A 97 12.28 0.87 -2.79
C MET A 97 11.30 1.24 -3.90
N ALA A 98 10.23 0.43 -4.05
CA ALA A 98 9.10 0.73 -4.91
C ALA A 98 7.80 0.74 -4.10
N CYS A 99 6.92 1.69 -4.38
CA CYS A 99 5.54 1.66 -3.91
C CYS A 99 4.66 0.97 -4.97
N ILE A 100 4.07 -0.18 -4.64
CA ILE A 100 3.21 -0.94 -5.54
C ILE A 100 1.84 -1.11 -4.90
N THR A 101 0.82 -0.44 -5.42
CA THR A 101 -0.53 -0.39 -4.84
C THR A 101 -1.61 -0.69 -5.88
N ASN A 102 -2.77 -1.19 -5.40
CA ASN A 102 -3.98 -1.32 -6.23
C ASN A 102 -4.83 -0.03 -6.26
N LYS A 103 -4.42 1.00 -5.49
CA LYS A 103 -5.00 2.34 -5.57
C LYS A 103 -4.65 2.97 -6.93
N SER A 104 -5.61 3.66 -7.58
CA SER A 104 -5.35 4.36 -8.84
C SER A 104 -4.37 5.52 -8.70
N ALA A 105 -3.67 5.85 -9.78
CA ALA A 105 -2.65 6.92 -9.81
C ALA A 105 -3.21 8.28 -9.38
N GLU A 106 -4.44 8.59 -9.77
CA GLU A 106 -5.14 9.82 -9.40
C GLU A 106 -5.20 10.07 -7.88
N PHE A 107 -5.14 9.00 -7.07
CA PHE A 107 -5.13 9.09 -5.61
C PHE A 107 -3.78 8.73 -4.98
N THR A 108 -2.99 7.88 -5.64
CA THR A 108 -1.70 7.44 -5.09
C THR A 108 -0.71 8.59 -5.04
N GLU A 109 -0.57 9.32 -6.16
CA GLU A 109 0.39 10.41 -6.27
C GLU A 109 0.09 11.57 -5.30
N PRO A 110 -1.15 12.11 -5.25
CA PRO A 110 -1.46 13.16 -4.27
C PRO A 110 -1.29 12.72 -2.83
N LEU A 111 -1.66 11.47 -2.51
CA LEU A 111 -1.53 10.92 -1.16
C LEU A 111 -0.06 10.84 -0.72
N LEU A 112 0.81 10.26 -1.56
CA LEU A 112 2.24 10.14 -1.25
C LEU A 112 2.91 11.51 -1.12
N ASN A 113 2.53 12.48 -1.95
CA ASN A 113 3.05 13.84 -1.90
C ASN A 113 2.57 14.57 -0.63
N ALA A 114 1.28 14.52 -0.31
CA ALA A 114 0.71 15.16 0.88
C ALA A 114 1.35 14.63 2.18
N LEU A 115 1.72 13.35 2.18
CA LEU A 115 2.38 12.71 3.32
C LEU A 115 3.91 12.78 3.25
N ASN A 116 4.51 13.44 2.25
CA ASN A 116 5.96 13.51 2.03
C ASN A 116 6.61 12.11 2.00
N LEU A 117 5.96 11.13 1.35
CA LEU A 117 6.48 9.78 1.21
C LEU A 117 7.01 9.47 -0.20
N HIS A 118 6.65 10.27 -1.19
CA HIS A 118 6.97 10.00 -2.60
C HIS A 118 8.48 9.83 -2.83
N ASN A 119 9.30 10.69 -2.23
CA ASN A 119 10.75 10.76 -2.45
C ASN A 119 11.55 9.57 -1.89
N TYR A 120 10.92 8.69 -1.12
CA TYR A 120 11.57 7.44 -0.69
C TYR A 120 11.57 6.36 -1.78
N PHE A 121 10.69 6.48 -2.77
CA PHE A 121 10.49 5.44 -3.78
C PHE A 121 11.14 5.81 -5.10
N GLY A 122 12.04 4.96 -5.59
CA GLY A 122 12.59 5.07 -6.94
C GLY A 122 11.59 4.68 -8.04
N MET A 123 10.43 4.08 -7.64
CA MET A 123 9.33 3.75 -8.53
C MET A 123 8.01 3.74 -7.75
N VAL A 124 6.95 4.28 -8.37
CA VAL A 124 5.57 4.16 -7.90
C VAL A 124 4.74 3.48 -8.99
N LEU A 125 4.08 2.37 -8.64
CA LEU A 125 3.15 1.65 -9.51
C LEU A 125 1.77 1.61 -8.85
N SER A 126 0.85 2.30 -9.46
CA SER A 126 -0.56 2.36 -9.07
C SER A 126 -1.36 1.24 -9.74
N GLY A 127 -2.59 1.03 -9.32
CA GLY A 127 -3.45 -0.04 -9.81
C GLY A 127 -3.83 0.03 -11.30
N ASP A 128 -3.55 1.15 -11.93
CA ASP A 128 -3.78 1.47 -13.35
C ASP A 128 -2.49 1.81 -14.12
N SER A 129 -1.31 1.65 -13.50
CA SER A 129 -0.01 1.91 -14.15
C SER A 129 0.35 0.86 -15.20
N LEU A 130 -0.12 -0.37 -15.03
CA LEU A 130 0.19 -1.51 -15.91
C LEU A 130 -1.10 -2.24 -16.31
N ALA A 131 -0.99 -3.16 -17.28
CA ALA A 131 -2.12 -3.97 -17.74
C ALA A 131 -2.70 -4.87 -16.64
N GLN A 132 -1.88 -5.28 -15.69
CA GLN A 132 -2.28 -6.10 -14.54
C GLN A 132 -1.85 -5.43 -13.23
N ARG A 133 -2.62 -5.71 -12.18
CA ARG A 133 -2.35 -5.27 -10.81
C ARG A 133 -2.25 -6.46 -9.87
N LYS A 134 -1.83 -6.25 -8.63
CA LYS A 134 -1.83 -7.31 -7.62
C LYS A 134 -3.23 -7.93 -7.47
N PRO A 135 -3.41 -9.25 -7.45
CA PRO A 135 -2.42 -10.27 -7.11
C PRO A 135 -1.56 -10.80 -8.27
N ASP A 136 -1.63 -10.22 -9.48
CA ASP A 136 -0.74 -10.60 -10.57
C ASP A 136 0.73 -10.25 -10.25
N ALA A 137 1.67 -11.05 -10.75
CA ALA A 137 3.10 -10.86 -10.56
C ALA A 137 3.67 -9.66 -11.34
N MET A 138 2.98 -9.21 -12.39
CA MET A 138 3.48 -8.22 -13.34
C MET A 138 4.05 -6.95 -12.67
N PRO A 139 3.36 -6.29 -11.72
CA PRO A 139 3.90 -5.07 -11.10
C PRO A 139 5.21 -5.31 -10.35
N LEU A 140 5.34 -6.45 -9.68
CA LEU A 140 6.54 -6.80 -8.92
C LEU A 140 7.71 -7.12 -9.84
N LEU A 141 7.47 -7.91 -10.89
CA LEU A 141 8.47 -8.23 -11.91
C LEU A 141 8.90 -7.00 -12.68
N HIS A 142 7.99 -6.06 -12.96
CA HIS A 142 8.31 -4.78 -13.58
C HIS A 142 9.26 -3.95 -12.70
N ALA A 143 9.00 -3.88 -11.39
CA ALA A 143 9.88 -3.18 -10.44
C ALA A 143 11.25 -3.86 -10.32
N ALA A 144 11.31 -5.20 -10.24
CA ALA A 144 12.56 -5.95 -10.23
C ALA A 144 13.41 -5.68 -11.48
N HIS A 145 12.77 -5.71 -12.66
CA HIS A 145 13.44 -5.41 -13.92
C HIS A 145 13.99 -3.97 -13.96
N HIS A 146 13.19 -2.98 -13.51
CA HIS A 146 13.62 -1.59 -13.43
C HIS A 146 14.88 -1.42 -12.58
N PHE A 147 14.93 -2.05 -11.42
CA PHE A 147 16.09 -2.01 -10.54
C PHE A 147 17.19 -3.02 -10.90
N LYS A 148 17.03 -3.79 -11.98
CA LYS A 148 17.97 -4.81 -12.46
C LYS A 148 18.27 -5.88 -11.40
N LEU A 149 17.25 -6.29 -10.65
CA LEU A 149 17.32 -7.29 -9.59
C LEU A 149 16.69 -8.61 -10.06
N ALA A 150 17.27 -9.73 -9.63
CA ALA A 150 16.59 -11.01 -9.70
C ALA A 150 15.45 -11.07 -8.66
N PRO A 151 14.32 -11.76 -8.95
CA PRO A 151 13.19 -11.85 -8.01
C PRO A 151 13.55 -12.27 -6.60
N LEU A 152 14.47 -13.22 -6.44
CA LEU A 152 14.94 -13.70 -5.12
C LEU A 152 15.70 -12.64 -4.30
N GLN A 153 16.15 -11.56 -4.93
CA GLN A 153 16.83 -10.43 -4.26
C GLN A 153 15.83 -9.38 -3.75
N ALA A 154 14.54 -9.57 -4.01
CA ALA A 154 13.50 -8.64 -3.63
C ALA A 154 12.51 -9.25 -2.62
N CYS A 155 11.86 -8.39 -1.87
CA CYS A 155 10.75 -8.77 -1.01
C CYS A 155 9.56 -7.82 -1.25
N MET A 156 8.35 -8.35 -1.05
CA MET A 156 7.12 -7.56 -0.98
C MET A 156 6.68 -7.51 0.47
N VAL A 157 6.49 -6.30 0.99
CA VAL A 157 5.90 -6.05 2.31
C VAL A 157 4.48 -5.56 2.11
N GLY A 158 3.51 -6.27 2.66
CA GLY A 158 2.11 -5.91 2.46
C GLY A 158 1.18 -6.45 3.54
N ASP A 159 -0.02 -5.91 3.57
CA ASP A 159 -1.06 -6.22 4.55
C ASP A 159 -2.25 -6.98 3.96
N SER A 160 -2.22 -7.26 2.66
CA SER A 160 -3.34 -7.90 1.96
C SER A 160 -2.96 -9.25 1.32
N ARG A 161 -3.98 -10.07 1.09
CA ARG A 161 -3.84 -11.30 0.28
C ARG A 161 -3.23 -10.99 -1.09
N ASN A 162 -3.62 -9.88 -1.72
CA ASN A 162 -3.13 -9.49 -3.03
C ASN A 162 -1.61 -9.27 -3.04
N ASP A 163 -1.04 -8.75 -1.94
CA ASP A 163 0.40 -8.53 -1.82
C ASP A 163 1.17 -9.84 -1.74
N LEU A 164 0.74 -10.74 -0.86
CA LEU A 164 1.45 -12.00 -0.63
C LEU A 164 1.32 -12.96 -1.81
N VAL A 165 0.16 -13.00 -2.47
CA VAL A 165 -0.03 -13.81 -3.67
C VAL A 165 0.83 -13.26 -4.82
N ALA A 166 0.86 -11.95 -5.04
CA ALA A 166 1.72 -11.35 -6.05
C ALA A 166 3.21 -11.63 -5.77
N ALA A 167 3.64 -11.54 -4.50
CA ALA A 167 5.01 -11.84 -4.09
C ALA A 167 5.40 -13.29 -4.46
N ARG A 168 4.56 -14.25 -4.11
CA ARG A 168 4.79 -15.67 -4.44
C ARG A 168 4.83 -15.91 -5.95
N ALA A 169 3.88 -15.33 -6.69
CA ALA A 169 3.83 -15.45 -8.14
C ALA A 169 5.04 -14.81 -8.84
N ALA A 170 5.60 -13.74 -8.27
CA ALA A 170 6.80 -13.08 -8.78
C ALA A 170 8.11 -13.76 -8.34
N GLY A 171 8.09 -14.71 -7.42
CA GLY A 171 9.29 -15.31 -6.83
C GLY A 171 10.00 -14.39 -5.82
N PHE A 172 9.30 -13.40 -5.26
CA PHE A 172 9.76 -12.54 -4.20
C PHE A 172 9.59 -13.20 -2.83
N ARG A 173 10.38 -12.79 -1.85
CA ARG A 173 10.05 -13.07 -0.45
C ARG A 173 8.79 -12.29 -0.07
N ALA A 174 7.85 -12.98 0.59
CA ALA A 174 6.57 -12.42 1.01
C ALA A 174 6.61 -12.09 2.49
N ILE A 175 6.46 -10.81 2.85
CA ILE A 175 6.42 -10.32 4.23
C ILE A 175 5.02 -9.76 4.49
N GLY A 176 4.33 -10.33 5.46
CA GLY A 176 3.04 -9.81 5.92
C GLY A 176 3.21 -8.83 7.08
N VAL A 177 2.37 -7.79 7.15
CA VAL A 177 2.26 -6.92 8.31
C VAL A 177 0.89 -7.07 8.97
N ARG A 178 0.83 -7.08 10.34
CA ARG A 178 -0.42 -7.31 11.08
C ARG A 178 -1.24 -6.05 11.35
N TYR A 179 -0.64 -4.89 11.24
CA TYR A 179 -1.27 -3.60 11.55
C TYR A 179 -2.11 -2.99 10.40
N GLY A 180 -2.16 -3.66 9.25
CA GLY A 180 -2.96 -3.21 8.10
C GLY A 180 -4.42 -3.68 8.14
N TYR A 181 -5.08 -3.69 6.97
CA TYR A 181 -6.51 -4.01 6.86
C TYR A 181 -6.79 -5.48 6.57
N GLY A 182 -5.82 -6.22 6.03
CA GLY A 182 -5.99 -7.61 5.62
C GLY A 182 -5.99 -8.56 6.80
N GLY A 183 -6.98 -9.48 6.83
CA GLY A 183 -7.00 -10.60 7.77
C GLY A 183 -6.46 -11.88 7.15
N GLY A 184 -6.15 -12.89 7.99
CA GLY A 184 -5.82 -14.24 7.53
C GLY A 184 -4.52 -14.40 6.75
N LEU A 185 -3.59 -13.45 6.84
CA LEU A 185 -2.33 -13.51 6.10
C LEU A 185 -1.44 -14.67 6.52
N ALA A 186 -1.54 -15.13 7.78
CA ALA A 186 -0.78 -16.26 8.28
C ALA A 186 -1.06 -17.55 7.50
N ASP A 187 -2.30 -17.73 7.01
CA ASP A 187 -2.71 -18.91 6.23
C ASP A 187 -2.00 -18.98 4.87
N LEU A 188 -1.52 -17.84 4.36
CA LEU A 188 -0.74 -17.75 3.13
C LEU A 188 0.74 -18.09 3.34
N LYS A 189 1.15 -18.43 4.58
CA LYS A 189 2.50 -18.83 4.97
C LYS A 189 3.57 -17.85 4.42
N PRO A 190 3.53 -16.57 4.79
CA PRO A 190 4.56 -15.61 4.39
C PRO A 190 5.93 -16.03 4.95
N ASP A 191 7.02 -15.52 4.38
CA ASP A 191 8.38 -15.78 4.85
C ASP A 191 8.65 -15.10 6.21
N ALA A 192 7.92 -14.00 6.49
CA ALA A 192 7.88 -13.34 7.80
C ALA A 192 6.56 -12.62 8.02
N MET A 193 6.20 -12.43 9.29
CA MET A 193 5.10 -11.58 9.75
C MET A 193 5.63 -10.56 10.73
N LEU A 194 5.36 -9.28 10.47
CA LEU A 194 5.81 -8.16 11.30
C LEU A 194 4.63 -7.52 12.04
N ASP A 195 4.85 -7.18 13.30
CA ASP A 195 3.92 -6.40 14.11
C ASP A 195 4.17 -4.88 13.94
N SER A 196 5.38 -4.51 13.56
CA SER A 196 5.80 -3.15 13.22
C SER A 196 6.75 -3.17 12.02
N LEU A 197 6.73 -2.11 11.19
CA LEU A 197 7.70 -1.98 10.10
C LEU A 197 9.14 -1.85 10.64
N THR A 198 9.33 -1.42 11.88
CA THR A 198 10.64 -1.33 12.54
C THR A 198 11.37 -2.67 12.66
N GLU A 199 10.67 -3.79 12.51
CA GLU A 199 11.25 -5.12 12.48
C GLU A 199 11.84 -5.48 11.10
N LEU A 200 11.56 -4.70 10.07
CA LEU A 200 12.03 -4.97 8.71
C LEU A 200 13.55 -4.85 8.54
N PRO A 201 14.24 -3.79 9.01
CA PRO A 201 15.68 -3.68 8.84
C PRO A 201 16.47 -4.87 9.43
N PRO A 202 16.27 -5.28 10.71
CA PRO A 202 16.99 -6.43 11.25
C PRO A 202 16.63 -7.75 10.53
N LEU A 203 15.42 -7.88 9.99
CA LEU A 203 15.04 -9.03 9.18
C LEU A 203 15.83 -9.07 7.87
N LEU A 204 15.94 -7.93 7.18
CA LEU A 204 16.70 -7.81 5.94
C LEU A 204 18.18 -8.08 6.15
N GLU A 205 18.79 -7.60 7.24
CA GLU A 205 20.16 -7.92 7.63
C GLU A 205 20.37 -9.43 7.81
N LYS A 206 19.45 -10.08 8.54
CA LYS A 206 19.46 -11.54 8.69
C LYS A 206 19.37 -12.28 7.36
N TRP A 207 18.74 -11.66 6.35
CA TRP A 207 18.64 -12.23 5.01
C TRP A 207 19.80 -11.85 4.09
N GLY A 208 20.81 -11.12 4.60
CA GLY A 208 22.04 -10.77 3.89
C GLY A 208 21.97 -9.44 3.13
N ALA A 209 20.96 -8.60 3.37
CA ALA A 209 21.02 -7.22 2.93
C ALA A 209 22.03 -6.46 3.80
N GLY A 210 23.07 -5.91 3.20
CA GLY A 210 24.12 -5.18 3.92
C GLY A 210 23.62 -3.82 4.40
N LEU A 211 22.84 -3.75 5.46
CA LEU A 211 22.35 -2.51 6.10
C LEU A 211 23.37 -1.93 7.09
N THR A 212 24.46 -2.64 7.36
CA THR A 212 25.52 -2.22 8.28
C THR A 212 26.44 -1.18 7.63
N GLY A 213 26.07 0.11 7.70
CA GLY A 213 26.89 1.19 7.10
C GLY A 213 26.65 2.58 7.62
N VAL A 214 25.87 2.81 8.68
CA VAL A 214 25.73 4.13 9.32
C VAL A 214 25.81 4.03 10.84
N SER A 215 26.92 3.49 11.35
CA SER A 215 27.37 3.76 12.72
C SER A 215 28.36 4.91 12.69
N GLY A 216 27.96 6.04 13.27
CA GLY A 216 28.64 7.29 13.52
C GLY A 216 30.15 7.35 13.25
N ARG A 217 30.57 8.06 12.21
CA ARG A 217 31.85 8.74 12.23
C ARG A 217 31.77 9.88 13.25
N GLN A 218 32.11 9.60 14.48
CA GLN A 218 32.53 10.64 15.40
C GLN A 218 33.83 11.24 14.86
N ASN A 219 33.74 12.47 14.37
CA ASN A 219 34.91 13.28 14.12
C ASN A 219 35.61 13.55 15.43
N HIS A 220 36.66 12.81 15.74
CA HIS A 220 37.69 13.25 16.66
C HIS A 220 38.51 14.33 15.97
N HIS A 221 38.16 15.61 16.19
CA HIS A 221 39.08 16.71 16.05
C HIS A 221 40.10 16.60 17.21
N THR A 222 41.23 16.03 16.93
CA THR A 222 42.42 16.20 17.76
C THR A 222 43.02 17.56 17.37
N GLN A 223 42.89 18.54 18.26
CA GLN A 223 43.77 19.70 18.27
C GLN A 223 45.16 19.25 18.73
N GLY A 224 46.16 19.60 17.98
CA GLY A 224 47.56 19.54 18.30
C GLY A 224 48.30 20.54 17.40
#